data_9eaddf49bbb1865ce497d549b25152df
#
_entry.id   9eaddf49bbb1865ce497d549b25152df
#
_cell.length_a   1.000
_cell.length_b   1.000
_cell.length_c   1.000
_cell.angle_alpha   90.00
_cell.angle_beta   90.00
_cell.angle_gamma   90.00
#
_symmetry.space_group_name_H-M   'P 1'
#
loop_
_entity.id
_entity.type
_entity.pdbx_description
1 polymer ?
#
loop_
_entity_poly.entity_id
_entity_poly.type
_entity_poly.pdbx_seq_one_letter_code
_entity_poly.pdbx_strand_id
1 'polypeptide(L)'
;MLTKRIIPCLDIKDGRTVKGINFLDLRDAGDPVELAEIYARSGADELVFLDISATEEKRKTLAELVLRVAEKVNIPFTVGGGISSVEDVDILLKNGADKVSINSSAIKNPQLINDLAAKFGNQCITVAIDAKEIDGEWIVHLMGGQIPTELHLFDWAKEVEKRGAGEILFTSMNNDGTKNGFANEALARLSSELHIPIIASGGAGNMQHFCDTFKEGKADAALAASVFHFKEIEIIDLKQELRRNGIAVRI
;
A
#
# COMPACT_ATOMS: atom_id res chain seq x y z
N MET A 1 3.44 20.29 11.18
CA MET A 1 3.91 19.40 10.09
C MET A 1 3.27 18.05 10.34
N LEU A 2 2.66 17.41 9.33
CA LEU A 2 2.10 16.07 9.47
C LEU A 2 3.25 15.06 9.63
N THR A 3 3.06 14.05 10.49
CA THR A 3 4.04 12.98 10.68
C THR A 3 4.03 12.02 9.49
N LYS A 4 5.21 11.56 9.12
CA LYS A 4 5.37 10.50 8.10
C LYS A 4 5.00 9.15 8.70
N ARG A 5 4.39 8.26 7.89
CA ARG A 5 3.87 6.97 8.32
C ARG A 5 4.75 5.83 7.82
N ILE A 6 4.97 4.84 8.67
CA ILE A 6 5.64 3.57 8.34
C ILE A 6 4.57 2.48 8.31
N ILE A 7 4.45 1.81 7.16
CA ILE A 7 3.34 0.91 6.86
C ILE A 7 3.90 -0.49 6.47
N PRO A 8 3.84 -1.48 7.36
CA PRO A 8 4.04 -2.87 6.98
C PRO A 8 2.94 -3.37 6.04
N CYS A 9 3.35 -4.09 4.97
CA CYS A 9 2.44 -4.74 4.03
C CYS A 9 2.47 -6.26 4.24
N LEU A 10 1.28 -6.87 4.33
CA LEU A 10 1.08 -8.30 4.46
C LEU A 10 0.37 -8.82 3.20
N ASP A 11 1.10 -9.56 2.36
CA ASP A 11 0.52 -10.26 1.21
C ASP A 11 -0.21 -11.50 1.73
N ILE A 12 -1.51 -11.63 1.45
CA ILE A 12 -2.36 -12.72 1.93
C ILE A 12 -2.65 -13.70 0.79
N LYS A 13 -2.41 -14.97 1.05
CA LYS A 13 -2.81 -16.08 0.17
C LYS A 13 -3.41 -17.20 1.01
N ASP A 14 -4.62 -17.60 0.67
CA ASP A 14 -5.34 -18.68 1.36
C ASP A 14 -5.40 -18.47 2.89
N GLY A 15 -5.60 -17.22 3.34
CA GLY A 15 -5.69 -16.83 4.76
C GLY A 15 -4.36 -16.81 5.52
N ARG A 16 -3.24 -16.98 4.84
CA ARG A 16 -1.88 -16.93 5.41
C ARG A 16 -1.10 -15.75 4.85
N THR A 17 -0.22 -15.17 5.66
CA THR A 17 0.74 -14.20 5.15
C THR A 17 1.82 -14.92 4.37
N VAL A 18 2.08 -14.45 3.16
CA VAL A 18 3.11 -15.02 2.28
C VAL A 18 4.08 -13.93 1.84
N LYS A 19 5.31 -14.31 1.51
CA LYS A 19 6.29 -13.43 0.88
C LYS A 19 7.08 -14.15 -0.18
N GLY A 20 7.20 -13.50 -1.33
CA GLY A 20 8.03 -13.94 -2.45
C GLY A 20 8.71 -12.74 -3.11
N ILE A 21 9.55 -12.99 -4.10
CA ILE A 21 10.11 -11.97 -4.99
C ILE A 21 9.23 -11.92 -6.23
N ASN A 22 8.67 -10.76 -6.56
CA ASN A 22 7.73 -10.57 -7.70
C ASN A 22 6.57 -11.60 -7.70
N PHE A 23 6.02 -11.91 -6.51
CA PHE A 23 4.96 -12.92 -6.31
C PHE A 23 5.34 -14.35 -6.73
N LEU A 24 6.62 -14.63 -6.94
CA LEU A 24 7.16 -15.97 -7.20
C LEU A 24 7.80 -16.56 -5.94
N ASP A 25 7.89 -17.90 -5.87
CA ASP A 25 8.50 -18.65 -4.75
C ASP A 25 7.97 -18.21 -3.38
N LEU A 26 6.63 -18.11 -3.27
CA LEU A 26 5.96 -17.66 -2.05
C LEU A 26 6.31 -18.58 -0.86
N ARG A 27 6.81 -17.97 0.21
CA ARG A 27 7.07 -18.62 1.50
C ARG A 27 6.04 -18.14 2.51
N ASP A 28 5.57 -19.06 3.34
CA ASP A 28 4.71 -18.73 4.48
C ASP A 28 5.48 -17.83 5.47
N ALA A 29 4.94 -16.69 5.79
CA ALA A 29 5.50 -15.74 6.74
C ALA A 29 4.76 -15.75 8.10
N GLY A 30 3.66 -16.50 8.24
CA GLY A 30 2.94 -16.66 9.49
C GLY A 30 1.44 -16.31 9.44
N ASP A 31 0.81 -16.32 10.60
CA ASP A 31 -0.59 -15.90 10.75
C ASP A 31 -0.70 -14.38 10.60
N PRO A 32 -1.57 -13.86 9.72
CA PRO A 32 -1.69 -12.43 9.49
C PRO A 32 -2.18 -11.64 10.72
N VAL A 33 -2.98 -12.24 11.59
CA VAL A 33 -3.48 -11.58 12.80
C VAL A 33 -2.37 -11.42 13.84
N GLU A 34 -1.56 -12.47 14.02
CA GLU A 34 -0.41 -12.42 14.93
C GLU A 34 0.64 -11.40 14.45
N LEU A 35 0.92 -11.38 13.13
CA LEU A 35 1.84 -10.39 12.56
C LEU A 35 1.32 -8.96 12.68
N ALA A 36 0.02 -8.76 12.46
CA ALA A 36 -0.62 -7.45 12.64
C ALA A 36 -0.44 -6.93 14.07
N GLU A 37 -0.68 -7.79 15.07
CA GLU A 37 -0.49 -7.45 16.49
C GLU A 37 0.97 -7.12 16.80
N ILE A 38 1.92 -7.90 16.27
CA ILE A 38 3.36 -7.65 16.42
C ILE A 38 3.72 -6.27 15.84
N TYR A 39 3.30 -5.96 14.61
CA TYR A 39 3.62 -4.68 13.98
C TYR A 39 2.97 -3.49 14.68
N ALA A 40 1.72 -3.62 15.12
CA ALA A 40 1.05 -2.58 15.91
C ALA A 40 1.84 -2.28 17.19
N ARG A 41 2.27 -3.31 17.92
CA ARG A 41 3.09 -3.18 19.14
C ARG A 41 4.51 -2.66 18.84
N SER A 42 5.05 -2.94 17.66
CA SER A 42 6.37 -2.46 17.23
C SER A 42 6.35 -1.01 16.76
N GLY A 43 5.19 -0.34 16.79
CA GLY A 43 5.05 1.07 16.47
C GLY A 43 4.78 1.36 14.98
N ALA A 44 4.23 0.41 14.21
CA ALA A 44 3.68 0.72 12.90
C ALA A 44 2.59 1.80 13.00
N ASP A 45 2.48 2.66 11.98
CA ASP A 45 1.47 3.71 11.97
C ASP A 45 0.16 3.24 11.35
N GLU A 46 0.24 2.34 10.37
CA GLU A 46 -0.86 1.70 9.65
C GLU A 46 -0.40 0.32 9.18
N LEU A 47 -1.35 -0.52 8.76
CA LEU A 47 -1.07 -1.81 8.10
C LEU A 47 -1.77 -1.85 6.73
N VAL A 48 -1.20 -2.62 5.81
CA VAL A 48 -1.84 -2.94 4.53
C VAL A 48 -1.89 -4.46 4.37
N PHE A 49 -3.08 -4.98 4.05
CA PHE A 49 -3.30 -6.38 3.71
C PHE A 49 -3.69 -6.45 2.24
N LEU A 50 -2.93 -7.20 1.45
CA LEU A 50 -3.21 -7.41 0.02
C LEU A 50 -3.54 -8.88 -0.24
N ASP A 51 -4.78 -9.19 -0.53
CA ASP A 51 -5.17 -10.53 -1.00
C ASP A 51 -4.71 -10.73 -2.45
N ILE A 52 -3.68 -11.55 -2.62
CA ILE A 52 -3.10 -11.88 -3.93
C ILE A 52 -3.76 -13.10 -4.59
N SER A 53 -4.79 -13.67 -3.97
CA SER A 53 -5.43 -14.91 -4.41
C SER A 53 -6.90 -14.75 -4.85
N ALA A 54 -7.35 -13.53 -5.08
CA ALA A 54 -8.75 -13.13 -5.18
C ALA A 54 -9.62 -13.98 -6.13
N THR A 55 -10.45 -14.84 -5.52
CA THR A 55 -11.61 -15.51 -6.13
C THR A 55 -12.85 -15.22 -5.28
N GLU A 56 -14.06 -15.52 -5.77
CA GLU A 56 -15.32 -15.22 -5.07
C GLU A 56 -15.44 -15.92 -3.71
N GLU A 57 -15.01 -17.16 -3.59
CA GLU A 57 -14.98 -17.90 -2.30
C GLU A 57 -13.99 -17.28 -1.30
N LYS A 58 -12.92 -16.69 -1.77
CA LYS A 58 -11.85 -16.11 -0.93
C LYS A 58 -12.24 -14.73 -0.36
N ARG A 59 -13.18 -14.01 -0.96
CA ARG A 59 -13.71 -12.76 -0.39
C ARG A 59 -14.35 -12.95 0.98
N LYS A 60 -15.05 -14.05 1.19
CA LYS A 60 -15.62 -14.38 2.50
C LYS A 60 -14.53 -14.63 3.53
N THR A 61 -13.49 -15.37 3.17
CA THR A 61 -12.32 -15.61 4.01
C THR A 61 -11.58 -14.31 4.35
N LEU A 62 -11.49 -13.37 3.40
CA LEU A 62 -10.88 -12.06 3.63
C LEU A 62 -11.71 -11.22 4.62
N ALA A 63 -13.04 -11.22 4.52
CA ALA A 63 -13.91 -10.50 5.45
C ALA A 63 -13.81 -11.06 6.88
N GLU A 64 -13.72 -12.38 7.04
CA GLU A 64 -13.49 -13.04 8.33
C GLU A 64 -12.10 -12.69 8.91
N LEU A 65 -11.07 -12.61 8.06
CA LEU A 65 -9.75 -12.17 8.47
C LEU A 65 -9.78 -10.72 8.95
N VAL A 66 -10.42 -9.83 8.20
CA VAL A 66 -10.58 -8.41 8.55
C VAL A 66 -11.19 -8.24 9.94
N LEU A 67 -12.26 -8.97 10.23
CA LEU A 67 -12.90 -8.94 11.56
C LEU A 67 -11.94 -9.37 12.67
N ARG A 68 -11.19 -10.46 12.46
CA ARG A 68 -10.20 -10.95 13.42
C ARG A 68 -9.05 -9.96 13.66
N VAL A 69 -8.62 -9.26 12.61
CA VAL A 69 -7.60 -8.20 12.72
C VAL A 69 -8.14 -7.02 13.48
N ALA A 70 -9.35 -6.54 13.16
CA ALA A 70 -9.99 -5.40 13.82
C ALA A 70 -10.18 -5.61 15.33
N GLU A 71 -10.37 -6.86 15.79
CA GLU A 71 -10.45 -7.19 17.21
C GLU A 71 -9.10 -7.11 17.95
N LYS A 72 -7.98 -7.14 17.23
CA LYS A 72 -6.63 -7.29 17.81
C LYS A 72 -5.75 -6.06 17.67
N VAL A 73 -5.97 -5.24 16.65
CA VAL A 73 -5.13 -4.08 16.39
C VAL A 73 -5.86 -2.76 16.66
N ASN A 74 -5.12 -1.77 17.12
CA ASN A 74 -5.64 -0.44 17.45
C ASN A 74 -5.06 0.67 16.55
N ILE A 75 -4.43 0.28 15.45
CA ILE A 75 -3.93 1.19 14.41
C ILE A 75 -4.74 0.99 13.13
N PRO A 76 -4.89 2.03 12.29
CA PRO A 76 -5.64 1.91 11.04
C PRO A 76 -5.06 0.84 10.13
N PHE A 77 -5.93 0.18 9.37
CA PHE A 77 -5.48 -0.74 8.34
C PHE A 77 -6.30 -0.67 7.06
N THR A 78 -5.61 -0.88 5.96
CA THR A 78 -6.14 -0.90 4.60
C THR A 78 -6.21 -2.33 4.09
N VAL A 79 -7.28 -2.68 3.41
CA VAL A 79 -7.48 -3.99 2.79
C VAL A 79 -7.56 -3.83 1.28
N GLY A 80 -6.77 -4.59 0.54
CA GLY A 80 -6.77 -4.62 -0.92
C GLY A 80 -6.76 -6.03 -1.47
N GLY A 81 -6.91 -6.13 -2.79
CA GLY A 81 -6.97 -7.40 -3.51
C GLY A 81 -8.40 -7.82 -3.86
N GLY A 82 -8.64 -8.04 -5.14
CA GLY A 82 -9.91 -8.56 -5.67
C GLY A 82 -11.15 -7.68 -5.50
N ILE A 83 -11.05 -6.49 -4.95
CA ILE A 83 -12.16 -5.56 -4.76
C ILE A 83 -12.61 -5.01 -6.11
N SER A 84 -13.88 -5.18 -6.45
CA SER A 84 -14.43 -4.84 -7.76
C SER A 84 -15.79 -4.15 -7.76
N SER A 85 -16.42 -4.05 -6.59
CA SER A 85 -17.75 -3.46 -6.44
C SER A 85 -17.87 -2.62 -5.16
N VAL A 86 -18.93 -1.82 -5.12
CA VAL A 86 -19.31 -1.04 -3.91
C VAL A 86 -19.71 -1.97 -2.76
N GLU A 87 -20.28 -3.12 -3.07
CA GLU A 87 -20.70 -4.14 -2.13
C GLU A 87 -19.50 -4.81 -1.46
N ASP A 88 -18.43 -5.10 -2.21
CA ASP A 88 -17.18 -5.63 -1.66
C ASP A 88 -16.61 -4.69 -0.59
N VAL A 89 -16.59 -3.39 -0.89
CA VAL A 89 -16.10 -2.36 0.03
C VAL A 89 -16.99 -2.24 1.28
N ASP A 90 -18.29 -2.24 1.10
CA ASP A 90 -19.27 -2.16 2.22
C ASP A 90 -19.04 -3.31 3.22
N ILE A 91 -18.81 -4.52 2.72
CA ILE A 91 -18.51 -5.69 3.55
C ILE A 91 -17.21 -5.50 4.34
N LEU A 92 -16.13 -5.07 3.70
CA LEU A 92 -14.83 -4.91 4.36
C LEU A 92 -14.85 -3.81 5.43
N LEU A 93 -15.45 -2.65 5.13
CA LEU A 93 -15.55 -1.55 6.09
C LEU A 93 -16.46 -1.92 7.28
N LYS A 94 -17.56 -2.64 7.05
CA LYS A 94 -18.44 -3.14 8.13
C LYS A 94 -17.76 -4.18 9.02
N ASN A 95 -16.77 -4.91 8.50
CA ASN A 95 -15.97 -5.86 9.28
C ASN A 95 -14.76 -5.21 9.96
N GLY A 96 -14.59 -3.90 9.85
CA GLY A 96 -13.63 -3.14 10.64
C GLY A 96 -12.39 -2.64 9.88
N ALA A 97 -12.31 -2.80 8.55
CA ALA A 97 -11.28 -2.12 7.78
C ALA A 97 -11.49 -0.60 7.82
N ASP A 98 -10.43 0.17 7.97
CA ASP A 98 -10.50 1.64 7.95
C ASP A 98 -10.49 2.18 6.52
N LYS A 99 -9.75 1.51 5.63
CA LYS A 99 -9.59 1.87 4.23
C LYS A 99 -9.62 0.63 3.35
N VAL A 100 -9.91 0.84 2.08
CA VAL A 100 -9.77 -0.17 1.03
C VAL A 100 -8.81 0.30 -0.05
N SER A 101 -8.10 -0.65 -0.66
CA SER A 101 -7.20 -0.38 -1.79
C SER A 101 -7.72 -1.07 -3.04
N ILE A 102 -7.95 -0.29 -4.09
CA ILE A 102 -8.36 -0.76 -5.41
C ILE A 102 -7.28 -0.44 -6.44
N ASN A 103 -7.07 -1.31 -7.42
CA ASN A 103 -6.08 -1.17 -8.48
C ASN A 103 -6.73 -1.47 -9.85
N SER A 104 -6.64 -2.70 -10.32
CA SER A 104 -7.12 -3.11 -11.66
C SER A 104 -8.61 -2.83 -11.90
N SER A 105 -9.43 -2.89 -10.87
CA SER A 105 -10.86 -2.55 -10.95
C SER A 105 -11.08 -1.06 -11.23
N ALA A 106 -10.27 -0.19 -10.64
CA ALA A 106 -10.31 1.26 -10.89
C ALA A 106 -9.90 1.60 -12.33
N ILE A 107 -8.92 0.90 -12.88
CA ILE A 107 -8.49 1.10 -14.27
C ILE A 107 -9.56 0.61 -15.25
N LYS A 108 -10.15 -0.56 -14.99
CA LYS A 108 -11.21 -1.14 -15.83
C LYS A 108 -12.53 -0.36 -15.78
N ASN A 109 -12.84 0.20 -14.62
CA ASN A 109 -14.04 1.01 -14.38
C ASN A 109 -13.70 2.19 -13.48
N PRO A 110 -13.20 3.32 -14.02
CA PRO A 110 -12.85 4.50 -13.23
C PRO A 110 -14.03 5.12 -12.47
N GLN A 111 -15.28 4.87 -12.92
CA GLN A 111 -16.47 5.34 -12.21
C GLN A 111 -16.59 4.71 -10.81
N LEU A 112 -16.02 3.52 -10.60
CA LEU A 112 -15.99 2.89 -9.27
C LEU A 112 -15.36 3.80 -8.20
N ILE A 113 -14.31 4.57 -8.54
CA ILE A 113 -13.69 5.51 -7.59
C ILE A 113 -14.71 6.55 -7.14
N ASN A 114 -15.49 7.13 -8.07
CA ASN A 114 -16.51 8.14 -7.77
C ASN A 114 -17.61 7.55 -6.85
N ASP A 115 -18.09 6.34 -7.20
CA ASP A 115 -19.17 5.69 -6.47
C ASP A 115 -18.74 5.34 -5.03
N LEU A 116 -17.51 4.87 -4.85
CA LEU A 116 -16.93 4.58 -3.54
C LEU A 116 -16.72 5.86 -2.72
N ALA A 117 -16.14 6.90 -3.33
CA ALA A 117 -15.91 8.18 -2.65
C ALA A 117 -17.23 8.84 -2.22
N ALA A 118 -18.26 8.78 -3.07
CA ALA A 118 -19.59 9.32 -2.76
C ALA A 118 -20.27 8.56 -1.60
N LYS A 119 -20.10 7.23 -1.53
CA LYS A 119 -20.78 6.40 -0.51
C LYS A 119 -20.03 6.38 0.83
N PHE A 120 -18.70 6.28 0.82
CA PHE A 120 -17.90 6.01 2.02
C PHE A 120 -17.01 7.19 2.43
N GLY A 121 -16.86 8.20 1.56
CA GLY A 121 -15.92 9.31 1.73
C GLY A 121 -14.53 9.00 1.15
N ASN A 122 -13.87 10.03 0.66
CA ASN A 122 -12.54 9.95 0.02
C ASN A 122 -11.50 9.27 0.92
N GLN A 123 -11.54 9.56 2.23
CA GLN A 123 -10.58 9.08 3.22
C GLN A 123 -10.52 7.55 3.35
N CYS A 124 -11.56 6.84 2.90
CA CYS A 124 -11.60 5.37 2.91
C CYS A 124 -11.02 4.75 1.65
N ILE A 125 -10.69 5.54 0.61
CA ILE A 125 -10.36 5.03 -0.72
C ILE A 125 -8.88 5.29 -1.03
N THR A 126 -8.09 4.24 -1.03
CA THR A 126 -6.72 4.22 -1.56
C THR A 126 -6.75 3.62 -2.96
N VAL A 127 -6.16 4.31 -3.93
CA VAL A 127 -5.94 3.72 -5.26
C VAL A 127 -4.49 3.29 -5.38
N ALA A 128 -4.27 1.98 -5.54
CA ALA A 128 -2.95 1.44 -5.82
C ALA A 128 -2.63 1.58 -7.31
N ILE A 129 -1.41 2.02 -7.60
CA ILE A 129 -0.89 2.19 -8.96
C ILE A 129 0.46 1.47 -9.05
N ASP A 130 0.48 0.36 -9.76
CA ASP A 130 1.73 -0.31 -10.12
C ASP A 130 2.20 0.27 -11.45
N ALA A 131 3.39 0.86 -11.49
CA ALA A 131 3.92 1.39 -12.74
C ALA A 131 5.38 1.02 -12.94
N LYS A 132 5.74 0.89 -14.21
CA LYS A 132 7.10 0.58 -14.67
C LYS A 132 7.61 1.70 -15.56
N GLU A 133 8.83 2.13 -15.30
CA GLU A 133 9.53 3.05 -16.19
C GLU A 133 10.14 2.27 -17.38
N ILE A 134 9.78 2.68 -18.57
CA ILE A 134 10.23 2.12 -19.84
C ILE A 134 10.58 3.30 -20.74
N ASP A 135 11.84 3.41 -21.17
CA ASP A 135 12.33 4.46 -22.06
C ASP A 135 12.01 5.90 -21.61
N GLY A 136 12.03 6.13 -20.27
CA GLY A 136 11.74 7.43 -19.66
C GLY A 136 10.24 7.71 -19.41
N GLU A 137 9.36 6.77 -19.77
CA GLU A 137 7.93 6.88 -19.57
C GLU A 137 7.44 5.90 -18.51
N TRP A 138 6.64 6.38 -17.55
CA TRP A 138 6.04 5.54 -16.51
C TRP A 138 4.70 4.98 -16.96
N ILE A 139 4.65 3.70 -17.27
CA ILE A 139 3.46 2.98 -17.77
C ILE A 139 2.78 2.23 -16.62
N VAL A 140 1.48 2.45 -16.48
CA VAL A 140 0.64 1.76 -15.47
C VAL A 140 0.39 0.32 -15.89
N HIS A 141 0.41 -0.59 -14.92
CA HIS A 141 0.19 -2.03 -15.13
C HIS A 141 -1.00 -2.52 -14.33
N LEU A 142 -1.63 -3.59 -14.83
CA LEU A 142 -2.72 -4.34 -14.21
C LEU A 142 -2.22 -5.65 -13.61
N MET A 143 -3.06 -6.26 -12.75
CA MET A 143 -2.90 -7.62 -12.24
C MET A 143 -1.52 -7.85 -11.57
N GLY A 144 -1.15 -6.97 -10.62
CA GLY A 144 0.14 -7.08 -9.93
C GLY A 144 1.33 -6.94 -10.87
N GLY A 145 1.24 -6.04 -11.86
CA GLY A 145 2.32 -5.74 -12.78
C GLY A 145 2.40 -6.63 -14.04
N GLN A 146 1.47 -7.57 -14.23
CA GLN A 146 1.56 -8.54 -15.33
C GLN A 146 1.17 -7.98 -16.68
N ILE A 147 0.25 -7.01 -16.75
CA ILE A 147 -0.32 -6.50 -18.01
C ILE A 147 -0.09 -5.00 -18.10
N PRO A 148 0.73 -4.51 -19.05
CA PRO A 148 0.86 -3.09 -19.30
C PRO A 148 -0.45 -2.51 -19.86
N THR A 149 -0.68 -1.23 -19.58
CA THR A 149 -1.79 -0.46 -20.13
C THR A 149 -1.26 0.66 -21.05
N GLU A 150 -2.16 1.44 -21.61
CA GLU A 150 -1.82 2.68 -22.33
C GLU A 150 -1.80 3.91 -21.41
N LEU A 151 -2.01 3.72 -20.09
CA LEU A 151 -2.07 4.81 -19.13
C LEU A 151 -0.67 5.17 -18.62
N HIS A 152 -0.38 6.48 -18.60
CA HIS A 152 0.81 7.04 -17.98
C HIS A 152 0.54 7.35 -16.51
N LEU A 153 1.51 7.06 -15.64
CA LEU A 153 1.42 7.20 -14.18
C LEU A 153 0.85 8.56 -13.74
N PHE A 154 1.43 9.65 -14.23
CA PHE A 154 1.11 10.98 -13.75
C PHE A 154 -0.28 11.45 -14.19
N ASP A 155 -0.70 11.09 -15.40
CA ASP A 155 -2.02 11.41 -15.91
C ASP A 155 -3.09 10.59 -15.19
N TRP A 156 -2.82 9.29 -14.98
CA TRP A 156 -3.73 8.42 -14.24
C TRP A 156 -3.85 8.86 -12.77
N ALA A 157 -2.77 9.23 -12.12
CA ALA A 157 -2.78 9.71 -10.75
C ALA A 157 -3.64 10.98 -10.58
N LYS A 158 -3.57 11.93 -11.52
CA LYS A 158 -4.45 13.13 -11.54
C LYS A 158 -5.93 12.77 -11.73
N GLU A 159 -6.20 11.82 -12.62
CA GLU A 159 -7.58 11.35 -12.85
C GLU A 159 -8.13 10.65 -11.59
N VAL A 160 -7.31 9.85 -10.91
CA VAL A 160 -7.63 9.18 -9.65
C VAL A 160 -7.98 10.19 -8.56
N GLU A 161 -7.15 11.22 -8.36
CA GLU A 161 -7.43 12.30 -7.41
C GLU A 161 -8.73 13.03 -7.75
N LYS A 162 -8.90 13.44 -9.01
CA LYS A 162 -10.11 14.12 -9.49
C LYS A 162 -11.38 13.31 -9.25
N ARG A 163 -11.31 11.99 -9.32
CA ARG A 163 -12.44 11.08 -9.08
C ARG A 163 -12.77 10.88 -7.62
N GLY A 164 -11.91 11.32 -6.71
CA GLY A 164 -12.17 11.32 -5.26
C GLY A 164 -11.43 10.23 -4.50
N ALA A 165 -10.32 9.71 -5.01
CA ALA A 165 -9.39 8.96 -4.16
C ALA A 165 -8.88 9.83 -3.02
N GLY A 166 -8.75 9.26 -1.84
CA GLY A 166 -8.19 9.93 -0.67
C GLY A 166 -6.69 9.76 -0.53
N GLU A 167 -6.11 8.76 -1.21
CA GLU A 167 -4.69 8.44 -1.11
C GLU A 167 -4.24 7.59 -2.31
N ILE A 168 -2.99 7.71 -2.74
CA ILE A 168 -2.38 6.86 -3.76
C ILE A 168 -1.29 6.01 -3.12
N LEU A 169 -1.34 4.70 -3.38
CA LEU A 169 -0.28 3.75 -3.11
C LEU A 169 0.50 3.48 -4.41
N PHE A 170 1.63 4.16 -4.59
CA PHE A 170 2.46 4.00 -5.78
C PHE A 170 3.54 2.96 -5.58
N THR A 171 3.51 1.88 -6.38
CA THR A 171 4.55 0.84 -6.42
C THR A 171 5.39 0.98 -7.69
N SER A 172 6.68 1.28 -7.51
CA SER A 172 7.66 1.20 -8.59
C SER A 172 8.02 -0.26 -8.86
N MET A 173 7.61 -0.78 -10.02
CA MET A 173 7.96 -2.15 -10.43
C MET A 173 9.45 -2.33 -10.74
N ASN A 174 10.15 -1.26 -11.13
CA ASN A 174 11.59 -1.30 -11.36
C ASN A 174 12.37 -1.50 -10.05
N ASN A 175 11.83 -0.99 -8.94
CA ASN A 175 12.49 -1.02 -7.64
C ASN A 175 12.01 -2.17 -6.76
N ASP A 176 10.78 -2.70 -6.99
CA ASP A 176 10.19 -3.70 -6.11
C ASP A 176 11.03 -4.99 -6.04
N GLY A 177 11.30 -5.44 -4.81
CA GLY A 177 12.16 -6.60 -4.53
C GLY A 177 13.67 -6.36 -4.66
N THR A 178 14.12 -5.22 -5.22
CA THR A 178 15.55 -4.97 -5.48
C THR A 178 16.36 -4.54 -4.26
N LYS A 179 15.70 -3.95 -3.24
CA LYS A 179 16.34 -3.32 -2.07
C LYS A 179 17.28 -2.15 -2.42
N ASN A 180 17.08 -1.49 -3.57
CA ASN A 180 17.95 -0.40 -4.06
C ASN A 180 17.39 1.00 -3.81
N GLY A 181 16.34 1.12 -2.98
CA GLY A 181 15.67 2.38 -2.68
C GLY A 181 14.39 2.57 -3.49
N PHE A 182 13.57 3.52 -3.05
CA PHE A 182 12.30 3.88 -3.69
C PHE A 182 12.54 4.74 -4.96
N ALA A 183 11.53 4.86 -5.81
CA ALA A 183 11.58 5.69 -7.01
C ALA A 183 11.37 7.19 -6.67
N ASN A 184 12.37 7.80 -6.01
CA ASN A 184 12.24 9.13 -5.40
C ASN A 184 11.88 10.23 -6.40
N GLU A 185 12.40 10.20 -7.63
CA GLU A 185 12.09 11.19 -8.66
C GLU A 185 10.58 11.15 -9.04
N ALA A 186 10.06 9.95 -9.28
CA ALA A 186 8.64 9.79 -9.59
C ALA A 186 7.75 10.19 -8.40
N LEU A 187 8.14 9.81 -7.17
CA LEU A 187 7.44 10.20 -5.94
C LEU A 187 7.42 11.71 -5.74
N ALA A 188 8.56 12.40 -5.94
CA ALA A 188 8.65 13.85 -5.83
C ALA A 188 7.75 14.55 -6.85
N ARG A 189 7.69 14.04 -8.07
CA ARG A 189 6.79 14.56 -9.10
C ARG A 189 5.31 14.34 -8.73
N LEU A 190 4.93 13.12 -8.31
CA LEU A 190 3.56 12.85 -7.81
C LEU A 190 3.19 13.80 -6.67
N SER A 191 4.06 13.93 -5.66
CA SER A 191 3.84 14.83 -4.52
C SER A 191 3.73 16.30 -4.90
N SER A 192 4.36 16.73 -5.99
CA SER A 192 4.29 18.12 -6.46
C SER A 192 3.05 18.41 -7.31
N GLU A 193 2.50 17.40 -7.97
CA GLU A 193 1.38 17.53 -8.91
C GLU A 193 0.01 17.21 -8.26
N LEU A 194 0.01 16.54 -7.08
CA LEU A 194 -1.19 16.08 -6.40
C LEU A 194 -1.34 16.69 -5.00
N HIS A 195 -2.57 16.72 -4.49
CA HIS A 195 -2.91 17.26 -3.16
C HIS A 195 -3.27 16.18 -2.14
N ILE A 196 -3.44 14.94 -2.60
CA ILE A 196 -3.70 13.77 -1.74
C ILE A 196 -2.39 13.08 -1.32
N PRO A 197 -2.35 12.42 -0.15
CA PRO A 197 -1.17 11.71 0.31
C PRO A 197 -0.68 10.64 -0.65
N ILE A 198 0.64 10.48 -0.71
CA ILE A 198 1.31 9.45 -1.51
C ILE A 198 2.03 8.46 -0.60
N ILE A 199 1.71 7.19 -0.73
CA ILE A 199 2.42 6.07 -0.10
C ILE A 199 3.44 5.54 -1.10
N ALA A 200 4.72 5.58 -0.72
CA ALA A 200 5.81 4.99 -1.50
C ALA A 200 5.88 3.48 -1.29
N SER A 201 5.99 2.71 -2.36
CA SER A 201 6.14 1.24 -2.34
C SER A 201 7.13 0.76 -3.38
N GLY A 202 7.84 -0.33 -3.06
CA GLY A 202 8.86 -0.95 -3.92
C GLY A 202 10.25 -0.38 -3.72
N GLY A 203 11.22 -1.23 -3.31
CA GLY A 203 12.63 -0.90 -3.23
C GLY A 203 13.22 -0.69 -1.83
N ALA A 204 12.45 -0.76 -0.76
CA ALA A 204 12.97 -0.65 0.60
C ALA A 204 14.04 -1.72 0.88
N GLY A 205 15.23 -1.30 1.35
CA GLY A 205 16.34 -2.20 1.64
C GLY A 205 17.10 -1.85 2.92
N ASN A 206 17.16 -0.58 3.29
CA ASN A 206 17.81 -0.10 4.51
C ASN A 206 17.14 1.18 5.02
N MET A 207 17.51 1.63 6.22
CA MET A 207 16.88 2.81 6.86
C MET A 207 17.10 4.11 6.08
N GLN A 208 18.24 4.25 5.37
CA GLN A 208 18.55 5.44 4.57
C GLN A 208 17.54 5.60 3.42
N HIS A 209 17.07 4.50 2.81
CA HIS A 209 16.07 4.56 1.75
C HIS A 209 14.76 5.22 2.21
N PHE A 210 14.36 5.00 3.48
CA PHE A 210 13.20 5.68 4.06
C PHE A 210 13.49 7.17 4.31
N CYS A 211 14.72 7.53 4.75
CA CYS A 211 15.10 8.93 4.87
C CYS A 211 15.03 9.66 3.53
N ASP A 212 15.56 9.04 2.48
CA ASP A 212 15.62 9.62 1.13
C ASP A 212 14.20 9.78 0.55
N THR A 213 13.33 8.76 0.71
CA THR A 213 11.96 8.85 0.18
C THR A 213 11.14 9.95 0.85
N PHE A 214 11.38 10.24 2.13
CA PHE A 214 10.71 11.35 2.81
C PHE A 214 11.33 12.72 2.52
N LYS A 215 12.64 12.80 2.33
CA LYS A 215 13.36 14.07 2.07
C LYS A 215 13.36 14.44 0.59
N GLU A 216 13.64 13.51 -0.28
CA GLU A 216 13.78 13.71 -1.73
C GLU A 216 12.46 13.36 -2.44
N GLY A 217 11.93 12.16 -2.21
CA GLY A 217 10.69 11.68 -2.80
C GLY A 217 9.43 12.39 -2.29
N LYS A 218 9.52 13.14 -1.15
CA LYS A 218 8.40 13.87 -0.52
C LYS A 218 7.17 13.01 -0.17
N ALA A 219 7.30 11.69 -0.19
CA ALA A 219 6.21 10.78 0.16
C ALA A 219 5.64 11.06 1.57
N ASP A 220 4.36 10.76 1.79
CA ASP A 220 3.67 10.93 3.07
C ASP A 220 3.72 9.69 3.94
N ALA A 221 3.92 8.54 3.28
CA ALA A 221 4.13 7.27 3.92
C ALA A 221 5.10 6.39 3.11
N ALA A 222 5.71 5.43 3.77
CA ALA A 222 6.52 4.40 3.14
C ALA A 222 6.02 3.02 3.54
N LEU A 223 5.70 2.21 2.54
CA LEU A 223 5.25 0.85 2.68
C LEU A 223 6.39 -0.11 2.38
N ALA A 224 6.57 -1.11 3.22
CA ALA A 224 7.54 -2.17 3.01
C ALA A 224 7.05 -3.50 3.60
N ALA A 225 7.55 -4.60 3.09
CA ALA A 225 7.19 -5.95 3.50
C ALA A 225 8.41 -6.74 3.99
N SER A 226 9.29 -7.18 3.08
CA SER A 226 10.37 -8.12 3.36
C SER A 226 11.32 -7.67 4.46
N VAL A 227 11.72 -6.40 4.48
CA VAL A 227 12.65 -5.83 5.48
C VAL A 227 12.11 -5.92 6.90
N PHE A 228 10.76 -5.89 7.07
CA PHE A 228 10.09 -6.06 8.35
C PHE A 228 9.82 -7.54 8.66
N HIS A 229 9.32 -8.30 7.68
CA HIS A 229 9.03 -9.74 7.87
C HIS A 229 10.26 -10.55 8.22
N PHE A 230 11.41 -10.23 7.63
CA PHE A 230 12.68 -10.91 7.90
C PHE A 230 13.51 -10.23 9.01
N LYS A 231 12.91 -9.26 9.73
CA LYS A 231 13.56 -8.52 10.83
C LYS A 231 14.90 -7.90 10.44
N GLU A 232 15.03 -7.47 9.19
CA GLU A 232 16.21 -6.73 8.73
C GLU A 232 16.21 -5.30 9.26
N ILE A 233 15.00 -4.75 9.51
CA ILE A 233 14.77 -3.42 10.08
C ILE A 233 13.68 -3.55 11.16
N GLU A 234 13.99 -3.12 12.37
CA GLU A 234 12.98 -2.94 13.42
C GLU A 234 12.32 -1.56 13.25
N ILE A 235 10.98 -1.51 13.32
CA ILE A 235 10.20 -0.28 13.04
C ILE A 235 10.57 0.85 14.02
N ILE A 236 10.77 0.52 15.31
CA ILE A 236 11.12 1.51 16.31
C ILE A 236 12.49 2.13 16.04
N ASP A 237 13.48 1.32 15.61
CA ASP A 237 14.82 1.79 15.29
C ASP A 237 14.80 2.66 14.04
N LEU A 238 14.02 2.27 13.01
CA LEU A 238 13.79 3.09 11.82
C LEU A 238 13.21 4.45 12.20
N LYS A 239 12.19 4.49 13.03
CA LYS A 239 11.55 5.75 13.45
C LYS A 239 12.51 6.63 14.27
N GLN A 240 13.36 6.05 15.11
CA GLN A 240 14.40 6.79 15.81
C GLN A 240 15.41 7.40 14.82
N GLU A 241 15.83 6.64 13.80
CA GLU A 241 16.74 7.14 12.77
C GLU A 241 16.09 8.26 11.93
N LEU A 242 14.84 8.10 11.52
CA LEU A 242 14.07 9.15 10.84
C LEU A 242 14.03 10.44 11.66
N ARG A 243 13.76 10.32 12.95
CA ARG A 243 13.73 11.47 13.88
C ARG A 243 15.09 12.14 14.02
N ARG A 244 16.20 11.37 14.11
CA ARG A 244 17.57 11.92 14.10
C ARG A 244 17.88 12.69 12.83
N ASN A 245 17.28 12.27 11.71
CA ASN A 245 17.39 12.91 10.41
C ASN A 245 16.41 14.08 10.21
N GLY A 246 15.70 14.53 11.26
CA GLY A 246 14.79 15.67 11.22
C GLY A 246 13.44 15.38 10.55
N ILE A 247 13.09 14.10 10.36
CA ILE A 247 11.81 13.68 9.79
C ILE A 247 10.82 13.46 10.93
N ALA A 248 9.68 14.15 10.87
CA ALA A 248 8.63 14.02 11.87
C ALA A 248 7.94 12.66 11.76
N VAL A 249 8.04 11.84 12.79
CA VAL A 249 7.37 10.54 12.94
C VAL A 249 6.75 10.41 14.34
N ARG A 250 5.74 9.59 14.46
CA ARG A 250 5.14 9.22 15.76
C ARG A 250 5.95 8.06 16.36
N ILE A 251 6.32 8.14 17.63
CA ILE A 251 7.03 7.09 18.38
C ILE A 251 6.14 6.61 19.50
#